data_14d39a6bdf44b675152842a7806590a0
#
_entry.id   14d39a6bdf44b675152842a7806590a0
#
_cell.length_a   1.000
_cell.length_b   1.000
_cell.length_c   1.000
_cell.angle_alpha   90.00
_cell.angle_beta   90.00
_cell.angle_gamma   90.00
#
_symmetry.space_group_name_H-M   'P 1'
#
loop_
_entity.id
_entity.type
_entity.pdbx_description
1 polymer ?
#
loop_
_entity_poly.entity_id
_entity_poly.type
_entity_poly.pdbx_seq_one_letter_code
_entity_poly.pdbx_strand_id
1 'polypeptide(L)'
;TTKGPMSISITLIGVQKNKILTRSGAKTGHDIYVTGNIGSARAALILDKKTKGYKYFRKSLVMPLPRVALGLELSEFASSCIDISDGLAKDLKSIAISSKKGFQVNVDSIPTDPKFDIYVKASLKEQCILGGGEDYELCFTANKKYARKINNISSKYKIKITRIGVIKSTGYSYSLNSKQYNPKVSGYDHFKGN
;
A
#
# COMPACT_ATOMS: atom_id res chain seq x y z
N THR A 1 -29.51 3.33 -24.51
CA THR A 1 -28.72 4.58 -24.53
C THR A 1 -29.05 5.40 -23.30
N THR A 2 -28.05 5.69 -22.45
CA THR A 2 -28.19 6.58 -21.30
C THR A 2 -27.79 8.00 -21.69
N LYS A 3 -28.57 8.98 -21.25
CA LYS A 3 -28.18 10.41 -21.32
C LYS A 3 -27.46 10.76 -20.02
N GLY A 4 -26.20 11.20 -20.08
CA GLY A 4 -25.42 11.57 -18.91
C GLY A 4 -23.93 11.24 -19.07
N PRO A 5 -23.09 11.42 -18.04
CA PRO A 5 -21.68 11.05 -18.08
C PRO A 5 -21.54 9.54 -18.30
N MET A 6 -20.47 9.15 -18.99
CA MET A 6 -20.15 7.74 -19.23
C MET A 6 -19.96 7.01 -17.90
N SER A 7 -20.69 5.91 -17.70
CA SER A 7 -20.54 5.00 -16.57
C SER A 7 -20.14 3.62 -17.06
N ILE A 8 -19.09 3.05 -16.48
CA ILE A 8 -18.61 1.71 -16.78
C ILE A 8 -18.66 0.89 -15.49
N SER A 9 -19.38 -0.23 -15.51
CA SER A 9 -19.43 -1.18 -14.40
C SER A 9 -18.85 -2.51 -14.85
N ILE A 10 -17.88 -3.03 -14.08
CA ILE A 10 -17.26 -4.33 -14.33
C ILE A 10 -17.48 -5.23 -13.12
N THR A 11 -18.06 -6.40 -13.34
CA THR A 11 -18.27 -7.41 -12.30
C THR A 11 -17.38 -8.61 -12.58
N LEU A 12 -16.58 -9.01 -11.60
CA LEU A 12 -15.73 -10.19 -11.67
C LEU A 12 -16.28 -11.27 -10.72
N ILE A 13 -16.43 -12.49 -11.23
CA ILE A 13 -16.83 -13.66 -10.43
C ILE A 13 -15.71 -14.68 -10.53
N GLY A 14 -15.29 -15.24 -9.40
CA GLY A 14 -14.22 -16.23 -9.34
C GLY A 14 -14.49 -17.32 -8.32
N VAL A 15 -13.78 -18.45 -8.47
CA VAL A 15 -13.82 -19.56 -7.53
C VAL A 15 -12.53 -19.56 -6.72
N GLN A 16 -12.68 -19.61 -5.40
CA GLN A 16 -11.54 -19.70 -4.49
C GLN A 16 -10.96 -21.11 -4.47
N LYS A 17 -9.65 -21.20 -4.65
CA LYS A 17 -8.91 -22.46 -4.50
C LYS A 17 -8.16 -22.59 -3.16
N ASN A 18 -7.79 -21.46 -2.53
CA ASN A 18 -7.01 -21.39 -1.31
C ASN A 18 -7.76 -20.59 -0.23
N LYS A 19 -7.14 -20.41 0.94
CA LYS A 19 -7.70 -19.55 2.00
C LYS A 19 -7.95 -18.13 1.49
N ILE A 20 -9.14 -17.58 1.79
CA ILE A 20 -9.42 -16.15 1.52
C ILE A 20 -8.53 -15.30 2.42
N LEU A 21 -7.76 -14.42 1.80
CA LEU A 21 -6.95 -13.45 2.50
C LEU A 21 -7.76 -12.16 2.65
N THR A 22 -8.09 -11.83 3.89
CA THR A 22 -8.95 -10.68 4.23
C THR A 22 -8.16 -9.60 4.96
N ARG A 23 -8.78 -8.44 5.18
CA ARG A 23 -8.25 -7.36 6.04
C ARG A 23 -8.14 -7.76 7.51
N SER A 24 -8.98 -8.66 7.98
CA SER A 24 -8.95 -9.18 9.35
C SER A 24 -7.94 -10.32 9.50
N GLY A 25 -7.46 -10.53 10.73
CA GLY A 25 -6.55 -11.65 11.05
C GLY A 25 -5.12 -11.26 11.37
N ALA A 26 -4.78 -9.97 11.35
CA ALA A 26 -3.49 -9.49 11.86
C ALA A 26 -3.33 -9.83 13.35
N LYS A 27 -2.13 -10.25 13.75
CA LYS A 27 -1.82 -10.65 15.14
C LYS A 27 -0.68 -9.81 15.69
N THR A 28 -0.75 -9.48 16.97
CA THR A 28 0.33 -8.76 17.67
C THR A 28 1.67 -9.46 17.45
N GLY A 29 2.71 -8.68 17.12
CA GLY A 29 4.04 -9.20 16.81
C GLY A 29 4.24 -9.65 15.36
N HIS A 30 3.19 -9.72 14.53
CA HIS A 30 3.35 -9.94 13.10
C HIS A 30 3.98 -8.72 12.44
N ASP A 31 4.87 -8.96 11.49
CA ASP A 31 5.47 -7.90 10.69
C ASP A 31 4.48 -7.40 9.62
N ILE A 32 4.62 -6.13 9.27
CA ILE A 32 3.86 -5.46 8.22
C ILE A 32 4.77 -5.32 7.01
N TYR A 33 4.27 -5.72 5.86
CA TYR A 33 4.98 -5.66 4.59
C TYR A 33 4.18 -4.90 3.55
N VAL A 34 4.89 -4.26 2.61
CA VAL A 34 4.31 -3.73 1.36
C VAL A 34 5.06 -4.30 0.16
N THR A 35 4.35 -4.43 -0.95
CA THR A 35 4.92 -4.83 -2.24
C THR A 35 5.26 -3.63 -3.09
N GLY A 36 6.21 -3.76 -4.01
CA GLY A 36 6.58 -2.72 -4.98
C GLY A 36 7.11 -1.43 -4.36
N ASN A 37 6.82 -0.32 -5.02
CA ASN A 37 7.14 1.04 -4.59
C ASN A 37 5.84 1.82 -4.34
N ILE A 38 5.82 2.59 -3.26
CA ILE A 38 4.65 3.35 -2.81
C ILE A 38 4.78 4.82 -3.19
N GLY A 39 3.66 5.45 -3.55
CA GLY A 39 3.55 6.89 -3.77
C GLY A 39 3.77 7.34 -5.21
N SER A 40 4.14 6.44 -6.13
CA SER A 40 4.40 6.80 -7.53
C SER A 40 3.14 7.22 -8.29
N ALA A 41 2.02 6.55 -8.05
CA ALA A 41 0.75 6.91 -8.67
C ALA A 41 0.26 8.29 -8.20
N ARG A 42 0.32 8.55 -6.89
CA ARG A 42 -0.02 9.86 -6.33
C ARG A 42 0.92 10.96 -6.81
N ALA A 43 2.22 10.68 -6.94
CA ALA A 43 3.17 11.63 -7.50
C ALA A 43 2.76 12.03 -8.94
N ALA A 44 2.37 11.07 -9.78
CA ALA A 44 1.85 11.38 -11.12
C ALA A 44 0.58 12.23 -11.06
N LEU A 45 -0.31 11.99 -10.09
CA LEU A 45 -1.58 12.72 -10.00
C LEU A 45 -1.39 14.21 -9.63
N ILE A 46 -0.39 14.52 -8.78
CA ILE A 46 -0.19 15.89 -8.27
C ILE A 46 0.87 16.68 -9.02
N LEU A 47 1.73 16.04 -9.81
CA LEU A 47 2.74 16.72 -10.60
C LEU A 47 2.13 17.33 -11.87
N ASP A 48 2.62 18.51 -12.26
CA ASP A 48 2.22 19.12 -13.54
C ASP A 48 2.52 18.19 -14.71
N LYS A 49 1.51 17.96 -15.57
CA LYS A 49 1.55 17.07 -16.73
C LYS A 49 2.68 17.37 -17.73
N LYS A 50 3.20 18.61 -17.74
CA LYS A 50 4.31 19.02 -18.60
C LYS A 50 5.67 18.59 -18.07
N THR A 51 5.78 18.22 -16.79
CA THR A 51 7.04 17.90 -16.13
C THR A 51 7.61 16.53 -16.52
N LYS A 52 8.93 16.39 -16.41
CA LYS A 52 9.60 15.07 -16.55
C LYS A 52 9.12 14.08 -15.49
N GLY A 53 8.84 14.55 -14.27
CA GLY A 53 8.37 13.72 -13.17
C GLY A 53 7.01 13.09 -13.47
N TYR A 54 6.04 13.87 -13.97
CA TYR A 54 4.76 13.33 -14.41
C TYR A 54 4.94 12.25 -15.48
N LYS A 55 5.71 12.56 -16.53
CA LYS A 55 5.95 11.61 -17.63
C LYS A 55 6.57 10.29 -17.13
N TYR A 56 7.45 10.39 -16.14
CA TYR A 56 8.10 9.23 -15.53
C TYR A 56 7.13 8.38 -14.72
N PHE A 57 6.33 8.99 -13.82
CA PHE A 57 5.42 8.27 -12.94
C PHE A 57 4.06 7.94 -13.57
N ARG A 58 3.69 8.54 -14.70
CA ARG A 58 2.38 8.36 -15.33
C ARG A 58 1.97 6.90 -15.50
N LYS A 59 2.91 6.02 -15.84
CA LYS A 59 2.62 4.60 -16.01
C LYS A 59 2.09 3.95 -14.73
N SER A 60 2.61 4.31 -13.57
CA SER A 60 2.13 3.79 -12.28
C SER A 60 0.68 4.17 -12.01
N LEU A 61 0.24 5.34 -12.49
CA LEU A 61 -1.14 5.80 -12.31
C LEU A 61 -2.12 5.18 -13.33
N VAL A 62 -1.74 5.12 -14.61
CA VAL A 62 -2.70 4.74 -15.68
C VAL A 62 -2.69 3.26 -16.02
N MET A 63 -1.67 2.53 -15.58
CA MET A 63 -1.49 1.09 -15.86
C MET A 63 -0.90 0.38 -14.64
N PRO A 64 -1.57 0.42 -13.47
CA PRO A 64 -1.10 -0.33 -12.31
C PRO A 64 -1.08 -1.84 -12.63
N LEU A 65 -0.09 -2.55 -12.10
CA LEU A 65 0.06 -3.99 -12.34
C LEU A 65 -0.58 -4.77 -11.18
N PRO A 66 -1.70 -5.48 -11.43
CA PRO A 66 -2.37 -6.28 -10.40
C PRO A 66 -1.44 -7.36 -9.83
N ARG A 67 -1.35 -7.46 -8.51
CA ARG A 67 -0.49 -8.41 -7.79
C ARG A 67 -1.16 -9.76 -7.55
N VAL A 68 -1.97 -10.24 -8.51
CA VAL A 68 -2.81 -11.46 -8.36
C VAL A 68 -1.98 -12.70 -8.01
N ALA A 69 -0.96 -13.01 -8.82
CA ALA A 69 -0.12 -14.19 -8.57
C ALA A 69 0.59 -14.13 -7.21
N LEU A 70 1.05 -12.93 -6.83
CA LEU A 70 1.66 -12.70 -5.52
C LEU A 70 0.64 -12.88 -4.39
N GLY A 71 -0.57 -12.34 -4.54
CA GLY A 71 -1.67 -12.50 -3.58
C GLY A 71 -2.03 -13.96 -3.34
N LEU A 72 -2.02 -14.80 -4.39
CA LEU A 72 -2.25 -16.23 -4.27
C LEU A 72 -1.17 -16.93 -3.42
N GLU A 73 0.10 -16.64 -3.61
CA GLU A 73 1.19 -17.17 -2.79
C GLU A 73 1.10 -16.69 -1.33
N LEU A 74 0.78 -15.41 -1.13
CA LEU A 74 0.61 -14.85 0.22
C LEU A 74 -0.55 -15.49 0.97
N SER A 75 -1.62 -15.93 0.29
CA SER A 75 -2.81 -16.52 0.91
C SER A 75 -2.51 -17.80 1.70
N GLU A 76 -1.40 -18.45 1.44
CA GLU A 76 -0.99 -19.66 2.18
C GLU A 76 -0.54 -19.37 3.62
N PHE A 77 0.01 -18.18 3.90
CA PHE A 77 0.65 -17.89 5.19
C PHE A 77 0.43 -16.49 5.76
N ALA A 78 0.08 -15.53 4.93
CA ALA A 78 -0.22 -14.18 5.43
C ALA A 78 -1.46 -14.21 6.33
N SER A 79 -1.48 -13.34 7.32
CA SER A 79 -2.57 -13.28 8.29
C SER A 79 -3.66 -12.28 7.89
N SER A 80 -3.29 -11.22 7.18
CA SER A 80 -4.22 -10.23 6.61
C SER A 80 -3.59 -9.56 5.40
N CYS A 81 -4.43 -9.01 4.52
CA CYS A 81 -3.99 -8.29 3.34
C CYS A 81 -5.06 -7.27 2.89
N ILE A 82 -4.59 -6.20 2.27
CA ILE A 82 -5.39 -5.19 1.57
C ILE A 82 -4.56 -4.66 0.40
N ASP A 83 -5.19 -4.18 -0.65
CA ASP A 83 -4.55 -3.34 -1.66
C ASP A 83 -4.39 -1.90 -1.16
N ILE A 84 -3.42 -1.17 -1.71
CA ILE A 84 -3.18 0.25 -1.39
C ILE A 84 -3.87 1.07 -2.47
N SER A 85 -5.14 1.39 -2.26
CA SER A 85 -5.98 2.15 -3.18
C SER A 85 -6.36 3.54 -2.65
N ASP A 86 -6.54 3.68 -1.34
CA ASP A 86 -6.88 4.95 -0.68
C ASP A 86 -5.68 5.63 -0.01
N GLY A 87 -4.56 4.95 0.04
CA GLY A 87 -3.32 5.39 0.66
C GLY A 87 -2.89 4.52 1.84
N LEU A 88 -1.59 4.30 1.95
CA LEU A 88 -1.02 3.35 2.91
C LEU A 88 -1.49 3.58 4.36
N ALA A 89 -1.59 4.83 4.80
CA ALA A 89 -2.03 5.13 6.16
C ALA A 89 -3.48 4.69 6.42
N LYS A 90 -4.40 4.92 5.46
CA LYS A 90 -5.81 4.55 5.56
C LYS A 90 -5.99 3.03 5.44
N ASP A 91 -5.33 2.42 4.45
CA ASP A 91 -5.49 1.00 4.16
C ASP A 91 -4.89 0.13 5.27
N LEU A 92 -3.72 0.49 5.81
CA LEU A 92 -3.16 -0.18 6.98
C LEU A 92 -4.05 0.00 8.24
N LYS A 93 -4.64 1.18 8.42
CA LYS A 93 -5.59 1.40 9.51
C LYS A 93 -6.83 0.52 9.36
N SER A 94 -7.27 0.25 8.13
CA SER A 94 -8.38 -0.68 7.85
C SER A 94 -8.02 -2.12 8.26
N ILE A 95 -6.78 -2.60 8.03
CA ILE A 95 -6.29 -3.87 8.59
C ILE A 95 -6.35 -3.86 10.12
N ALA A 96 -5.83 -2.81 10.73
CA ALA A 96 -5.75 -2.71 12.20
C ALA A 96 -7.14 -2.72 12.85
N ILE A 97 -8.08 -1.93 12.34
CA ILE A 97 -9.47 -1.87 12.81
C ILE A 97 -10.16 -3.22 12.64
N SER A 98 -10.09 -3.83 11.45
CA SER A 98 -10.71 -5.12 11.15
C SER A 98 -10.14 -6.26 12.00
N SER A 99 -8.89 -6.12 12.45
CA SER A 99 -8.21 -7.09 13.31
C SER A 99 -8.29 -6.76 14.80
N LYS A 100 -8.88 -5.62 15.19
CA LYS A 100 -8.89 -5.09 16.58
C LYS A 100 -7.46 -4.99 17.14
N LYS A 101 -6.55 -4.39 16.37
CA LYS A 101 -5.13 -4.26 16.67
C LYS A 101 -4.65 -2.82 16.44
N GLY A 102 -3.43 -2.55 16.87
CA GLY A 102 -2.66 -1.37 16.56
C GLY A 102 -1.49 -1.69 15.64
N PHE A 103 -0.68 -0.68 15.33
CA PHE A 103 0.55 -0.87 14.56
C PHE A 103 1.62 0.17 14.91
N GLN A 104 2.84 -0.18 14.55
CA GLN A 104 3.97 0.74 14.50
C GLN A 104 4.64 0.62 13.14
N VAL A 105 4.77 1.74 12.43
CA VAL A 105 5.39 1.84 11.10
C VAL A 105 6.62 2.73 11.15
N ASN A 106 7.70 2.30 10.51
CA ASN A 106 8.85 3.14 10.22
C ASN A 106 8.70 3.72 8.81
N VAL A 107 8.49 5.03 8.72
CA VAL A 107 8.28 5.74 7.45
C VAL A 107 9.52 5.66 6.57
N ASP A 108 10.73 5.67 7.16
CA ASP A 108 11.98 5.54 6.41
C ASP A 108 12.12 4.19 5.69
N SER A 109 11.38 3.18 6.14
CA SER A 109 11.41 1.84 5.54
C SER A 109 10.44 1.67 4.39
N ILE A 110 9.55 2.63 4.14
CA ILE A 110 8.57 2.54 3.06
C ILE A 110 9.30 2.69 1.72
N PRO A 111 9.22 1.69 0.83
CA PRO A 111 9.95 1.73 -0.43
C PRO A 111 9.32 2.73 -1.40
N THR A 112 10.14 3.58 -1.98
CA THR A 112 9.78 4.51 -3.06
C THR A 112 10.57 4.19 -4.32
N ASP A 113 10.14 4.73 -5.46
CA ASP A 113 10.89 4.65 -6.71
C ASP A 113 12.27 5.33 -6.56
N PRO A 114 13.36 4.80 -7.15
CA PRO A 114 14.70 5.40 -7.05
C PRO A 114 14.79 6.86 -7.51
N LYS A 115 13.90 7.29 -8.40
CA LYS A 115 13.81 8.70 -8.86
C LYS A 115 12.80 9.54 -8.11
N PHE A 116 12.20 8.97 -7.04
CA PHE A 116 11.17 9.68 -6.29
C PHE A 116 11.68 11.02 -5.75
N ASP A 117 12.86 11.02 -5.13
CA ASP A 117 13.46 12.21 -4.55
C ASP A 117 13.96 13.23 -5.57
N ILE A 118 14.12 12.82 -6.83
CA ILE A 118 14.50 13.73 -7.93
C ILE A 118 13.31 14.57 -8.38
N TYR A 119 12.12 13.97 -8.40
CA TYR A 119 10.93 14.58 -8.99
C TYR A 119 9.90 15.07 -7.99
N VAL A 120 9.89 14.53 -6.77
CA VAL A 120 8.89 14.85 -5.73
C VAL A 120 9.53 15.72 -4.65
N LYS A 121 9.02 16.94 -4.50
CA LYS A 121 9.48 17.87 -3.46
C LYS A 121 9.26 17.28 -2.06
N ALA A 122 10.16 17.58 -1.12
CA ALA A 122 10.10 17.08 0.25
C ALA A 122 8.72 17.35 0.92
N SER A 123 8.12 18.52 0.66
CA SER A 123 6.81 18.89 1.19
C SER A 123 5.63 18.03 0.68
N LEU A 124 5.81 17.32 -0.42
CA LEU A 124 4.78 16.46 -1.03
C LEU A 124 4.99 14.98 -0.72
N LYS A 125 6.15 14.59 -0.16
CA LYS A 125 6.49 13.18 0.07
C LYS A 125 5.50 12.48 0.99
N GLU A 126 5.15 13.08 2.11
CA GLU A 126 4.19 12.50 3.06
C GLU A 126 2.85 12.24 2.37
N GLN A 127 2.34 13.23 1.63
CA GLN A 127 1.10 13.10 0.89
C GLN A 127 1.16 11.97 -0.14
N CYS A 128 2.29 11.77 -0.80
CA CYS A 128 2.45 10.68 -1.77
C CYS A 128 2.54 9.32 -1.07
N ILE A 129 3.39 9.20 -0.04
CA ILE A 129 3.77 7.90 0.55
C ILE A 129 2.71 7.38 1.52
N LEU A 130 2.12 8.25 2.33
CA LEU A 130 1.15 7.85 3.36
C LEU A 130 -0.30 8.15 2.97
N GLY A 131 -0.55 9.31 2.37
CA GLY A 131 -1.91 9.78 2.04
C GLY A 131 -2.35 9.52 0.61
N GLY A 132 -1.44 9.13 -0.27
CA GLY A 132 -1.73 8.88 -1.67
C GLY A 132 -2.24 7.47 -1.93
N GLY A 133 -3.31 7.36 -2.70
CA GLY A 133 -3.80 6.09 -3.22
C GLY A 133 -3.34 5.81 -4.65
N GLU A 134 -4.04 4.87 -5.32
CA GLU A 134 -3.85 4.45 -6.71
C GLU A 134 -2.57 3.64 -6.99
N ASP A 135 -1.84 3.21 -5.94
CA ASP A 135 -0.63 2.38 -6.14
C ASP A 135 -0.97 0.92 -6.49
N TYR A 136 -2.11 0.39 -6.00
CA TYR A 136 -2.57 -1.00 -6.17
C TYR A 136 -1.50 -2.05 -5.83
N GLU A 137 -0.58 -1.70 -4.95
CA GLU A 137 0.33 -2.63 -4.30
C GLU A 137 -0.37 -3.29 -3.10
N LEU A 138 0.20 -4.39 -2.57
CA LEU A 138 -0.37 -5.08 -1.42
C LEU A 138 0.29 -4.62 -0.13
N CYS A 139 -0.54 -4.31 0.88
CA CYS A 139 -0.13 -4.22 2.28
C CYS A 139 -0.62 -5.47 3.01
N PHE A 140 0.30 -6.23 3.62
CA PHE A 140 -0.06 -7.48 4.29
C PHE A 140 0.71 -7.69 5.59
N THR A 141 0.20 -8.59 6.42
CA THR A 141 0.85 -8.98 7.67
C THR A 141 1.19 -10.45 7.70
N ALA A 142 2.34 -10.79 8.28
CA ALA A 142 2.78 -12.17 8.41
C ALA A 142 3.62 -12.39 9.67
N ASN A 143 3.61 -13.62 10.19
CA ASN A 143 4.49 -13.99 11.27
C ASN A 143 5.96 -13.93 10.81
N LYS A 144 6.85 -13.46 11.70
CA LYS A 144 8.29 -13.31 11.44
C LYS A 144 8.97 -14.59 10.91
N LYS A 145 8.47 -15.78 11.30
CA LYS A 145 9.00 -17.06 10.80
C LYS A 145 8.93 -17.21 9.28
N TYR A 146 8.06 -16.45 8.61
CA TYR A 146 7.91 -16.48 7.15
C TYR A 146 8.82 -15.52 6.39
N ALA A 147 9.70 -14.76 7.07
CA ALA A 147 10.59 -13.78 6.42
C ALA A 147 11.40 -14.38 5.26
N ARG A 148 11.97 -15.60 5.44
CA ARG A 148 12.70 -16.29 4.37
C ARG A 148 11.80 -16.67 3.18
N LYS A 149 10.57 -17.17 3.46
CA LYS A 149 9.60 -17.48 2.40
C LYS A 149 9.21 -16.21 1.61
N ILE A 150 9.00 -15.08 2.31
CA ILE A 150 8.69 -13.79 1.70
C ILE A 150 9.82 -13.32 0.78
N ASN A 151 11.07 -13.43 1.21
CA ASN A 151 12.23 -13.08 0.38
C ASN A 151 12.33 -13.98 -0.89
N ASN A 152 12.05 -15.27 -0.76
CA ASN A 152 12.02 -16.19 -1.91
C ASN A 152 10.93 -15.81 -2.91
N ILE A 153 9.73 -15.45 -2.42
CA ILE A 153 8.60 -14.98 -3.24
C ILE A 153 8.98 -13.66 -3.93
N SER A 154 9.58 -12.72 -3.22
CA SER A 154 10.08 -11.45 -3.76
C SER A 154 11.02 -11.70 -4.95
N SER A 155 11.98 -12.61 -4.79
CA SER A 155 12.94 -13.00 -5.84
C SER A 155 12.26 -13.70 -7.03
N LYS A 156 11.35 -14.65 -6.75
CA LYS A 156 10.61 -15.41 -7.75
C LYS A 156 9.83 -14.50 -8.70
N TYR A 157 9.12 -13.52 -8.14
CA TYR A 157 8.28 -12.61 -8.91
C TYR A 157 9.00 -11.34 -9.36
N LYS A 158 10.26 -11.13 -8.94
CA LYS A 158 11.02 -9.89 -9.17
C LYS A 158 10.26 -8.65 -8.71
N ILE A 159 9.52 -8.79 -7.61
CA ILE A 159 8.76 -7.70 -6.98
C ILE A 159 9.34 -7.49 -5.59
N LYS A 160 9.82 -6.28 -5.30
CA LYS A 160 10.32 -5.93 -3.97
C LYS A 160 9.20 -6.10 -2.94
N ILE A 161 9.48 -6.81 -1.85
CA ILE A 161 8.60 -6.90 -0.69
C ILE A 161 9.38 -6.35 0.50
N THR A 162 8.88 -5.29 1.09
CA THR A 162 9.60 -4.56 2.13
C THR A 162 8.85 -4.62 3.45
N ARG A 163 9.54 -4.98 4.53
CA ARG A 163 9.03 -4.86 5.89
C ARG A 163 9.06 -3.39 6.30
N ILE A 164 7.90 -2.85 6.70
CA ILE A 164 7.76 -1.44 7.06
C ILE A 164 7.37 -1.24 8.55
N GLY A 165 7.01 -2.30 9.28
CA GLY A 165 6.54 -2.13 10.64
C GLY A 165 6.16 -3.43 11.32
N VAL A 166 5.39 -3.30 12.40
CA VAL A 166 4.91 -4.41 13.24
C VAL A 166 3.51 -4.12 13.78
N ILE A 167 2.69 -5.16 13.89
CA ILE A 167 1.38 -5.10 14.52
C ILE A 167 1.54 -5.06 16.05
N LYS A 168 0.86 -4.12 16.70
CA LYS A 168 0.78 -3.93 18.15
C LYS A 168 -0.57 -4.41 18.70
N SER A 169 -0.66 -4.53 20.01
CA SER A 169 -1.94 -4.82 20.67
C SER A 169 -2.95 -3.69 20.46
N THR A 170 -2.51 -2.46 20.61
CA THR A 170 -3.32 -1.23 20.50
C THR A 170 -2.48 -0.06 19.99
N GLY A 171 -3.13 1.04 19.65
CA GLY A 171 -2.49 2.29 19.24
C GLY A 171 -1.94 2.28 17.82
N TYR A 172 -1.82 3.45 17.23
CA TYR A 172 -1.24 3.67 15.91
C TYR A 172 -0.07 4.62 16.04
N SER A 173 1.12 4.19 15.66
CA SER A 173 2.33 5.00 15.75
C SER A 173 3.18 4.92 14.50
N TYR A 174 3.82 6.03 14.21
CA TYR A 174 4.78 6.15 13.13
C TYR A 174 6.11 6.67 13.69
N SER A 175 7.21 6.27 13.08
CA SER A 175 8.53 6.85 13.32
C SER A 175 9.15 7.33 12.01
N LEU A 176 9.92 8.42 12.10
CA LEU A 176 10.71 8.98 11.01
C LEU A 176 12.05 9.40 11.61
N ASN A 177 13.18 8.98 11.01
CA ASN A 177 14.52 9.21 11.57
C ASN A 177 14.63 8.75 13.03
N SER A 178 14.06 7.58 13.35
CA SER A 178 14.02 7.00 14.71
C SER A 178 13.29 7.82 15.78
N LYS A 179 12.58 8.89 15.37
CA LYS A 179 11.76 9.72 16.28
C LYS A 179 10.28 9.45 16.04
N GLN A 180 9.46 9.67 17.07
CA GLN A 180 8.01 9.63 16.90
C GLN A 180 7.58 10.64 15.84
N TYR A 181 6.69 10.21 14.96
CA TYR A 181 6.19 10.99 13.85
C TYR A 181 4.66 10.95 13.82
N ASN A 182 4.03 12.10 13.63
CA ASN A 182 2.58 12.20 13.52
C ASN A 182 2.23 12.66 12.09
N PRO A 183 1.81 11.76 11.19
CA PRO A 183 1.43 12.13 9.85
C PRO A 183 0.29 13.17 9.85
N LYS A 184 0.39 14.15 8.96
CA LYS A 184 -0.66 15.16 8.73
C LYS A 184 -1.74 14.68 7.75
N VAL A 185 -1.50 13.54 7.08
CA VAL A 185 -2.37 12.96 6.06
C VAL A 185 -3.07 11.71 6.59
N SER A 186 -4.33 11.52 6.18
CA SER A 186 -5.17 10.40 6.63
C SER A 186 -5.61 9.44 5.51
N GLY A 187 -5.13 9.65 4.28
CA GLY A 187 -5.60 8.93 3.09
C GLY A 187 -6.77 9.65 2.39
N TYR A 188 -7.14 9.16 1.21
CA TYR A 188 -8.20 9.73 0.40
C TYR A 188 -9.58 9.43 0.99
N ASP A 189 -10.47 10.40 1.00
CA ASP A 189 -11.84 10.25 1.45
C ASP A 189 -12.79 10.82 0.38
N HIS A 190 -13.60 9.95 -0.22
CA HIS A 190 -14.57 10.32 -1.26
C HIS A 190 -15.64 11.32 -0.79
N PHE A 191 -15.90 11.41 0.51
CA PHE A 191 -16.97 12.24 1.09
C PHE A 191 -16.46 13.54 1.71
N LYS A 192 -15.15 13.67 1.89
CA LYS A 192 -14.52 14.93 2.28
C LYS A 192 -13.95 15.54 1.01
N GLY A 193 -14.66 16.54 0.47
CA GLY A 193 -14.12 17.33 -0.65
C GLY A 193 -12.69 17.80 -0.34
N ASN A 194 -11.86 17.85 -1.39
CA ASN A 194 -10.49 18.36 -1.31
C ASN A 194 -10.46 19.79 -0.79
#